data_6ff94137721f9f9b49fff0f9de77813d
#
_entry.id   6ff94137721f9f9b49fff0f9de77813d
#
_cell.length_a   1.000
_cell.length_b   1.000
_cell.length_c   1.000
_cell.angle_alpha   90.00
_cell.angle_beta   90.00
_cell.angle_gamma   90.00
#
_symmetry.space_group_name_H-M   'P 1'
#
loop_
_entity.id
_entity.type
_entity.pdbx_description
1 polymer ?
#
loop_
_entity_poly.entity_id
_entity_poly.type
_entity_poly.pdbx_seq_one_letter_code
_entity_poly.pdbx_strand_id
1 'polypeptide(L)'
;GGEDTNVQTLTADIFKGTLRHQFSETSKGQISVQVDEFEKMYQNLYVSGYDGSLVTMDGYRDPTERENTFFDANLVNEINTGSVKHTLSIGAQRIETDNSNYRYDTYWSTTGKDKETFNVSTPMNFSVNSAGDPTRVDFTTKMNRSTTSEIETTSFYVQDQIDVSDNLIVMLGGRIDKFDIKVNDVKAGTSQSREDDEFSPRGGLIFKPHENLSIYASYSESFLPRSGEQFKKLDASAASLDPDVFENTEVGVKVDI
;
A
#
# COMPACT_ATOMS: atom_id res chain seq x y z
N GLY A 1 -23.35 -19.72 -2.53
CA GLY A 1 -22.29 -20.35 -3.26
C GLY A 1 -21.70 -21.47 -2.41
N GLY A 2 -21.24 -22.53 -3.02
CA GLY A 2 -20.51 -23.55 -2.30
C GLY A 2 -19.17 -22.97 -1.80
N GLU A 3 -18.57 -23.61 -0.80
CA GLU A 3 -17.27 -23.21 -0.24
C GLU A 3 -16.18 -23.09 -1.32
N ASP A 4 -16.31 -23.84 -2.43
CA ASP A 4 -15.37 -23.87 -3.55
C ASP A 4 -15.47 -22.68 -4.51
N THR A 5 -16.48 -21.81 -4.40
CA THR A 5 -16.68 -20.69 -5.32
C THR A 5 -16.23 -19.34 -4.74
N ASN A 6 -16.15 -19.22 -3.42
CA ASN A 6 -15.69 -18.02 -2.72
C ASN A 6 -14.36 -18.33 -2.04
N VAL A 7 -13.27 -17.93 -2.70
CA VAL A 7 -11.90 -18.29 -2.30
C VAL A 7 -11.06 -17.04 -2.24
N GLN A 8 -10.25 -16.94 -1.20
CA GLN A 8 -9.16 -15.97 -1.11
C GLN A 8 -7.87 -16.69 -0.75
N THR A 9 -6.82 -16.45 -1.51
CA THR A 9 -5.48 -16.94 -1.22
C THR A 9 -4.49 -15.79 -1.19
N LEU A 10 -3.48 -15.91 -0.36
CA LEU A 10 -2.32 -15.03 -0.33
C LEU A 10 -1.09 -15.88 -0.06
N THR A 11 -0.12 -15.79 -0.96
CA THR A 11 1.24 -16.30 -0.77
C THR A 11 2.16 -15.09 -0.66
N ALA A 12 3.10 -15.12 0.25
CA ALA A 12 4.07 -14.05 0.45
C ALA A 12 5.44 -14.66 0.76
N ASP A 13 6.42 -14.33 -0.06
CA ASP A 13 7.82 -14.67 0.14
C ASP A 13 8.59 -13.37 0.39
N ILE A 14 9.29 -13.29 1.54
CA ILE A 14 9.97 -12.08 1.98
C ILE A 14 11.40 -12.44 2.36
N PHE A 15 12.35 -11.81 1.69
CA PHE A 15 13.77 -11.91 2.04
C PHE A 15 14.31 -10.54 2.44
N LYS A 16 14.99 -10.46 3.60
CA LYS A 16 15.62 -9.22 4.09
C LYS A 16 17.03 -9.47 4.58
N GLY A 17 17.97 -8.69 4.06
CA GLY A 17 19.33 -8.60 4.53
C GLY A 17 19.61 -7.23 5.15
N THR A 18 20.30 -7.19 6.30
CA THR A 18 20.69 -5.95 6.96
C THR A 18 22.11 -6.02 7.44
N LEU A 19 22.92 -5.03 7.04
CA LEU A 19 24.27 -4.82 7.52
C LEU A 19 24.27 -3.58 8.42
N ARG A 20 24.78 -3.72 9.66
CA ARG A 20 24.98 -2.61 10.60
C ARG A 20 26.46 -2.49 10.93
N HIS A 21 26.94 -1.27 10.99
CA HIS A 21 28.32 -0.99 11.34
C HIS A 21 28.42 0.20 12.30
N GLN A 22 29.22 0.02 13.36
CA GLN A 22 29.57 1.07 14.28
C GLN A 22 30.94 1.64 13.84
N PHE A 23 30.95 2.85 13.29
CA PHE A 23 32.15 3.51 12.79
C PHE A 23 33.01 4.11 13.93
N SER A 24 32.31 4.60 14.98
CA SER A 24 32.88 5.16 16.20
C SER A 24 31.86 5.04 17.33
N GLU A 25 32.23 5.53 18.54
CA GLU A 25 31.30 5.58 19.68
C GLU A 25 30.06 6.45 19.38
N THR A 26 30.20 7.43 18.47
CA THR A 26 29.18 8.43 18.13
C THR A 26 28.60 8.27 16.74
N SER A 27 29.09 7.31 15.92
CA SER A 27 28.67 7.16 14.54
C SER A 27 28.34 5.71 14.21
N LYS A 28 27.14 5.46 13.70
CA LYS A 28 26.68 4.15 13.26
C LYS A 28 25.88 4.26 11.98
N GLY A 29 25.99 3.23 11.14
CA GLY A 29 25.25 3.16 9.87
C GLY A 29 24.60 1.81 9.67
N GLN A 30 23.61 1.80 8.81
CA GLN A 30 22.88 0.61 8.40
C GLN A 30 22.62 0.68 6.89
N ILE A 31 22.73 -0.47 6.25
CA ILE A 31 22.23 -0.71 4.90
C ILE A 31 21.33 -1.94 4.97
N SER A 32 20.14 -1.87 4.38
CA SER A 32 19.26 -3.01 4.25
C SER A 32 18.70 -3.14 2.83
N VAL A 33 18.51 -4.39 2.41
CA VAL A 33 17.83 -4.75 1.18
C VAL A 33 16.74 -5.73 1.55
N GLN A 34 15.55 -5.55 0.99
CA GLN A 34 14.44 -6.46 1.13
C GLN A 34 13.82 -6.69 -0.24
N VAL A 35 13.50 -7.93 -0.53
CA VAL A 35 12.76 -8.34 -1.73
C VAL A 35 11.53 -9.11 -1.27
N ASP A 36 10.37 -8.69 -1.75
CA ASP A 36 9.08 -9.29 -1.42
C ASP A 36 8.37 -9.73 -2.69
N GLU A 37 7.81 -10.93 -2.68
CA GLU A 37 6.96 -11.44 -3.73
C GLU A 37 5.59 -11.80 -3.13
N PHE A 38 4.51 -11.29 -3.72
CA PHE A 38 3.15 -11.54 -3.29
C PHE A 38 2.30 -12.04 -4.44
N GLU A 39 1.66 -13.17 -4.23
CA GLU A 39 0.59 -13.68 -5.08
C GLU A 39 -0.73 -13.67 -4.30
N LYS A 40 -1.69 -12.91 -4.77
CA LYS A 40 -3.03 -12.83 -4.17
C LYS A 40 -4.08 -13.22 -5.20
N MET A 41 -5.03 -14.03 -4.81
CA MET A 41 -6.21 -14.32 -5.59
C MET A 41 -7.46 -14.14 -4.73
N TYR A 42 -8.44 -13.42 -5.26
CA TYR A 42 -9.76 -13.27 -4.68
C TYR A 42 -10.80 -13.68 -5.69
N GLN A 43 -11.65 -14.63 -5.34
CA GLN A 43 -12.76 -15.11 -6.17
C GLN A 43 -14.04 -15.05 -5.37
N ASN A 44 -15.10 -14.50 -5.94
CA ASN A 44 -16.37 -14.33 -5.28
C ASN A 44 -17.53 -14.55 -6.25
N LEU A 45 -18.53 -15.32 -5.79
CA LEU A 45 -19.84 -15.46 -6.41
C LEU A 45 -20.88 -14.86 -5.46
N TYR A 46 -21.67 -13.91 -5.94
CA TYR A 46 -22.61 -13.16 -5.09
C TYR A 46 -23.96 -12.96 -5.78
N VAL A 47 -24.97 -12.67 -4.99
CA VAL A 47 -26.30 -12.30 -5.47
C VAL A 47 -26.26 -10.86 -5.99
N SER A 48 -26.52 -10.65 -7.27
CA SER A 48 -26.59 -9.32 -7.89
C SER A 48 -28.03 -8.84 -8.11
N GLY A 49 -29.03 -9.72 -7.97
CA GLY A 49 -30.44 -9.39 -8.09
C GLY A 49 -31.36 -10.44 -7.50
N TYR A 50 -32.56 -10.01 -7.10
CA TYR A 50 -33.65 -10.86 -6.64
C TYR A 50 -34.99 -10.21 -7.01
N ASP A 51 -35.90 -10.95 -7.62
CA ASP A 51 -37.19 -10.46 -8.07
C ASP A 51 -38.41 -10.99 -7.29
N GLY A 52 -38.17 -11.72 -6.21
CA GLY A 52 -39.17 -12.40 -5.37
C GLY A 52 -39.29 -13.90 -5.65
N SER A 53 -38.79 -14.37 -6.79
CA SER A 53 -38.81 -15.79 -7.18
C SER A 53 -37.47 -16.29 -7.71
N LEU A 54 -36.73 -15.44 -8.40
CA LEU A 54 -35.45 -15.75 -9.02
C LEU A 54 -34.32 -14.97 -8.38
N VAL A 55 -33.19 -15.63 -8.20
CA VAL A 55 -31.92 -15.05 -7.77
C VAL A 55 -31.03 -14.92 -8.99
N THR A 56 -30.48 -13.73 -9.22
CA THR A 56 -29.43 -13.49 -10.22
C THR A 56 -28.08 -13.57 -9.54
N MET A 57 -27.22 -14.46 -10.01
CA MET A 57 -25.85 -14.61 -9.56
C MET A 57 -24.88 -13.91 -10.49
N ASP A 58 -23.87 -13.28 -9.92
CA ASP A 58 -22.77 -12.61 -10.59
C ASP A 58 -21.48 -12.92 -9.80
N GLY A 59 -20.34 -12.70 -10.40
CA GLY A 59 -19.09 -12.94 -9.69
C GLY A 59 -17.87 -12.50 -10.48
N TYR A 60 -16.73 -12.59 -9.82
CA TYR A 60 -15.44 -12.26 -10.42
C TYR A 60 -14.28 -12.97 -9.73
N ARG A 61 -13.16 -12.99 -10.41
CA ARG A 61 -11.87 -13.44 -9.89
C ARG A 61 -10.83 -12.38 -10.18
N ASP A 62 -10.11 -11.96 -9.11
CA ASP A 62 -9.05 -10.94 -9.13
C ASP A 62 -7.71 -11.53 -8.70
N PRO A 63 -6.89 -12.10 -9.60
CA PRO A 63 -5.51 -12.38 -9.29
C PRO A 63 -4.68 -11.09 -9.33
N THR A 64 -3.73 -11.00 -8.40
CA THR A 64 -2.75 -9.91 -8.29
C THR A 64 -1.40 -10.51 -7.97
N GLU A 65 -0.39 -10.12 -8.72
CA GLU A 65 1.02 -10.45 -8.50
C GLU A 65 1.76 -9.15 -8.23
N ARG A 66 2.64 -9.15 -7.22
CA ARG A 66 3.42 -7.97 -6.86
C ARG A 66 4.80 -8.38 -6.38
N GLU A 67 5.79 -7.74 -6.97
CA GLU A 67 7.18 -7.80 -6.54
C GLU A 67 7.60 -6.43 -6.01
N ASN A 68 8.30 -6.40 -4.88
CA ASN A 68 8.87 -5.17 -4.34
C ASN A 68 10.35 -5.39 -4.04
N THR A 69 11.15 -4.40 -4.38
CA THR A 69 12.55 -4.30 -3.94
C THR A 69 12.73 -3.01 -3.15
N PHE A 70 13.20 -3.15 -1.90
CA PHE A 70 13.50 -2.05 -1.01
C PHE A 70 15.00 -1.97 -0.77
N PHE A 71 15.55 -0.80 -0.95
CA PHE A 71 16.90 -0.46 -0.51
C PHE A 71 16.81 0.70 0.47
N ASP A 72 17.48 0.59 1.61
CA ASP A 72 17.57 1.63 2.63
C ASP A 72 19.01 1.75 3.13
N ALA A 73 19.52 2.96 3.19
CA ALA A 73 20.80 3.28 3.80
C ALA A 73 20.66 4.47 4.72
N ASN A 74 21.15 4.35 5.95
CA ASN A 74 21.13 5.45 6.90
C ASN A 74 22.40 5.53 7.73
N LEU A 75 22.68 6.74 8.19
CA LEU A 75 23.78 7.08 9.07
C LEU A 75 23.24 7.91 10.23
N VAL A 76 23.61 7.54 11.45
CA VAL A 76 23.28 8.27 12.66
C VAL A 76 24.57 8.72 13.33
N ASN A 77 24.67 10.02 13.60
CA ASN A 77 25.82 10.62 14.26
C ASN A 77 25.38 11.42 15.49
N GLU A 78 26.12 11.26 16.59
CA GLU A 78 26.02 12.12 17.75
C GLU A 78 27.10 13.20 17.68
N ILE A 79 26.69 14.45 17.74
CA ILE A 79 27.56 15.64 17.62
C ILE A 79 27.23 16.58 18.77
N ASN A 80 28.24 17.19 19.36
CA ASN A 80 28.05 18.22 20.38
C ASN A 80 28.43 19.60 19.85
N THR A 81 27.51 20.56 20.00
CA THR A 81 27.77 21.98 19.71
C THR A 81 27.69 22.77 21.01
N GLY A 82 28.83 22.92 21.64
CA GLY A 82 28.92 23.44 23.03
C GLY A 82 28.28 22.48 24.02
N SER A 83 27.23 22.93 24.71
CA SER A 83 26.45 22.10 25.67
C SER A 83 25.28 21.38 25.03
N VAL A 84 24.99 21.63 23.75
CA VAL A 84 23.84 21.02 23.05
C VAL A 84 24.29 19.75 22.36
N LYS A 85 23.57 18.66 22.62
CA LYS A 85 23.80 17.37 21.94
C LYS A 85 22.82 17.23 20.76
N HIS A 86 23.35 16.85 19.61
CA HIS A 86 22.61 16.53 18.40
C HIS A 86 22.69 15.04 18.11
N THR A 87 21.57 14.43 17.75
CA THR A 87 21.52 13.10 17.15
C THR A 87 20.98 13.25 15.74
N LEU A 88 21.94 13.42 14.80
CA LEU A 88 21.66 13.62 13.39
C LEU A 88 21.49 12.28 12.69
N SER A 89 20.34 12.07 12.05
CA SER A 89 20.05 10.94 11.17
C SER A 89 19.89 11.43 9.73
N ILE A 90 20.65 10.85 8.81
CA ILE A 90 20.51 11.07 7.37
C ILE A 90 20.33 9.73 6.67
N GLY A 91 19.54 9.69 5.61
CA GLY A 91 19.35 8.45 4.88
C GLY A 91 18.79 8.65 3.50
N ALA A 92 18.89 7.56 2.72
CA ALA A 92 18.35 7.43 1.39
C ALA A 92 17.59 6.11 1.28
N GLN A 93 16.52 6.12 0.52
CA GLN A 93 15.68 4.95 0.29
C GLN A 93 15.30 4.88 -1.18
N ARG A 94 15.30 3.66 -1.74
CA ARG A 94 14.72 3.37 -3.04
C ARG A 94 13.77 2.19 -2.92
N ILE A 95 12.59 2.35 -3.52
CA ILE A 95 11.56 1.32 -3.59
C ILE A 95 11.21 1.13 -5.05
N GLU A 96 11.24 -0.10 -5.52
CA GLU A 96 10.76 -0.50 -6.83
C GLU A 96 9.63 -1.50 -6.64
N THR A 97 8.51 -1.29 -7.31
CA THR A 97 7.34 -2.17 -7.24
C THR A 97 6.85 -2.46 -8.64
N ASP A 98 6.85 -3.74 -8.99
CA ASP A 98 6.16 -4.28 -10.16
C ASP A 98 4.86 -4.94 -9.72
N ASN A 99 3.76 -4.59 -10.38
CA ASN A 99 2.46 -5.08 -9.97
C ASN A 99 1.59 -5.41 -11.18
N SER A 100 1.03 -6.61 -11.19
CA SER A 100 0.11 -7.11 -12.21
C SER A 100 -1.25 -7.40 -11.61
N ASN A 101 -2.30 -6.82 -12.19
CA ASN A 101 -3.67 -7.01 -11.75
C ASN A 101 -4.53 -7.49 -12.89
N TYR A 102 -5.26 -8.54 -12.64
CA TYR A 102 -6.22 -9.10 -13.58
C TYR A 102 -7.60 -9.12 -12.93
N ARG A 103 -8.64 -9.04 -13.77
CA ARG A 103 -10.02 -9.35 -13.39
C ARG A 103 -10.65 -10.20 -14.45
N TYR A 104 -11.24 -11.30 -14.03
CA TYR A 104 -12.09 -12.15 -14.82
C TYR A 104 -13.52 -12.04 -14.28
N ASP A 105 -14.47 -11.72 -15.13
CA ASP A 105 -15.89 -11.85 -14.80
C ASP A 105 -16.29 -13.31 -14.87
N THR A 106 -17.37 -13.69 -14.20
CA THR A 106 -18.00 -15.00 -14.37
C THR A 106 -18.40 -15.21 -15.83
N TYR A 107 -18.35 -16.46 -16.26
CA TYR A 107 -18.86 -16.92 -17.52
C TYR A 107 -19.75 -18.13 -17.27
N TRP A 108 -21.04 -18.00 -17.52
CA TRP A 108 -22.00 -19.09 -17.34
C TRP A 108 -22.19 -19.83 -18.66
N SER A 109 -22.09 -21.17 -18.64
CA SER A 109 -22.12 -22.02 -19.84
C SER A 109 -23.44 -21.96 -20.60
N THR A 110 -24.57 -21.65 -19.93
CA THR A 110 -25.89 -21.54 -20.49
C THR A 110 -26.14 -20.23 -21.22
N THR A 111 -25.77 -19.11 -20.59
CA THR A 111 -26.01 -17.77 -21.13
C THR A 111 -24.85 -17.20 -21.94
N GLY A 112 -23.64 -17.71 -21.75
CA GLY A 112 -22.42 -17.11 -22.29
C GLY A 112 -22.15 -15.71 -21.73
N LYS A 113 -22.75 -15.35 -20.60
CA LYS A 113 -22.68 -14.04 -19.94
C LYS A 113 -22.08 -14.13 -18.54
N ASP A 114 -21.89 -12.98 -17.93
CA ASP A 114 -21.41 -12.81 -16.56
C ASP A 114 -22.47 -13.13 -15.50
N LYS A 115 -23.75 -13.21 -15.89
CA LYS A 115 -24.88 -13.44 -14.98
C LYS A 115 -25.72 -14.64 -15.40
N GLU A 116 -26.25 -15.32 -14.38
CA GLU A 116 -27.21 -16.40 -14.56
C GLU A 116 -28.29 -16.31 -13.47
N THR A 117 -29.49 -16.82 -13.78
CA THR A 117 -30.65 -16.81 -12.88
C THR A 117 -31.00 -18.21 -12.38
N PHE A 118 -31.39 -18.27 -11.11
CA PHE A 118 -31.70 -19.52 -10.42
C PHE A 118 -33.03 -19.41 -9.67
N ASN A 119 -33.79 -20.50 -9.60
CA ASN A 119 -34.94 -20.60 -8.72
C ASN A 119 -34.47 -20.63 -7.25
N VAL A 120 -35.16 -19.90 -6.38
CA VAL A 120 -34.90 -19.95 -4.94
C VAL A 120 -35.27 -21.34 -4.42
N SER A 121 -34.32 -21.97 -3.75
CA SER A 121 -34.49 -23.26 -3.10
C SER A 121 -33.59 -23.35 -1.83
N THR A 122 -33.88 -24.30 -0.96
CA THR A 122 -33.06 -24.51 0.24
C THR A 122 -32.65 -26.00 0.30
N PRO A 123 -31.35 -26.31 0.08
CA PRO A 123 -30.26 -25.43 -0.33
C PRO A 123 -30.38 -24.94 -1.76
N MET A 124 -29.74 -23.80 -2.08
CA MET A 124 -29.65 -23.30 -3.45
C MET A 124 -28.83 -24.26 -4.33
N ASN A 125 -29.36 -24.54 -5.52
CA ASN A 125 -28.66 -25.36 -6.52
C ASN A 125 -28.19 -24.49 -7.70
N PHE A 126 -26.88 -24.32 -7.82
CA PHE A 126 -26.26 -23.55 -8.89
C PHE A 126 -25.83 -24.40 -10.10
N SER A 127 -26.17 -25.68 -10.15
CA SER A 127 -25.87 -26.57 -11.28
C SER A 127 -26.96 -26.56 -12.33
N VAL A 128 -28.12 -26.01 -12.02
CA VAL A 128 -29.30 -25.91 -12.94
C VAL A 128 -29.85 -24.50 -12.83
N ASN A 129 -29.98 -23.82 -13.97
CA ASN A 129 -30.52 -22.46 -14.02
C ASN A 129 -32.04 -22.39 -13.84
N SER A 130 -32.62 -21.21 -13.85
CA SER A 130 -34.07 -21.01 -13.67
C SER A 130 -34.93 -21.61 -14.76
N ALA A 131 -34.42 -21.89 -15.96
CA ALA A 131 -35.07 -22.55 -17.06
C ALA A 131 -35.01 -24.09 -16.97
N GLY A 132 -34.26 -24.65 -16.04
CA GLY A 132 -34.04 -26.08 -15.86
C GLY A 132 -32.83 -26.64 -16.64
N ASP A 133 -31.99 -25.76 -17.23
CA ASP A 133 -30.81 -26.18 -17.97
C ASP A 133 -29.61 -26.39 -17.09
N PRO A 134 -28.83 -27.47 -17.29
CA PRO A 134 -27.57 -27.66 -16.61
C PRO A 134 -26.59 -26.51 -16.92
N THR A 135 -26.05 -25.88 -15.88
CA THR A 135 -25.14 -24.75 -16.02
C THR A 135 -23.88 -24.91 -15.18
N ARG A 136 -22.82 -24.25 -15.62
CA ARG A 136 -21.53 -24.16 -14.91
C ARG A 136 -21.01 -22.75 -14.98
N VAL A 137 -20.38 -22.32 -13.90
CA VAL A 137 -19.65 -21.05 -13.83
C VAL A 137 -18.17 -21.30 -14.08
N ASP A 138 -17.57 -20.43 -14.87
CA ASP A 138 -16.13 -20.32 -15.08
C ASP A 138 -15.68 -18.90 -14.71
N PHE A 139 -14.47 -18.80 -14.14
CA PHE A 139 -13.85 -17.57 -13.68
C PHE A 139 -12.53 -17.25 -14.41
N THR A 140 -12.27 -17.91 -15.53
CA THR A 140 -10.97 -17.80 -16.23
C THR A 140 -11.09 -17.39 -17.69
N THR A 141 -12.26 -17.56 -18.28
CA THR A 141 -12.49 -17.33 -19.72
C THR A 141 -12.68 -15.86 -20.05
N LYS A 142 -13.41 -15.11 -19.21
CA LYS A 142 -13.83 -13.74 -19.53
C LYS A 142 -12.98 -12.70 -18.83
N MET A 143 -11.80 -12.40 -19.40
CA MET A 143 -10.96 -11.33 -18.90
C MET A 143 -11.61 -9.97 -19.10
N ASN A 144 -11.89 -9.28 -18.00
CA ASN A 144 -12.45 -7.92 -17.96
C ASN A 144 -11.34 -6.87 -17.92
N ARG A 145 -10.32 -7.05 -17.09
CA ARG A 145 -9.20 -6.12 -16.90
C ARG A 145 -7.87 -6.87 -16.90
N SER A 146 -6.86 -6.21 -17.48
CA SER A 146 -5.46 -6.60 -17.35
C SER A 146 -4.62 -5.32 -17.30
N THR A 147 -4.01 -5.04 -16.14
CA THR A 147 -3.18 -3.87 -15.95
C THR A 147 -1.86 -4.26 -15.31
N THR A 148 -0.77 -3.63 -15.75
CA THR A 148 0.53 -3.68 -15.07
C THR A 148 0.93 -2.30 -14.62
N SER A 149 1.64 -2.20 -13.51
CA SER A 149 2.22 -0.94 -13.05
C SER A 149 3.65 -1.14 -12.57
N GLU A 150 4.50 -0.21 -12.96
CA GLU A 150 5.87 -0.05 -12.53
C GLU A 150 5.93 1.21 -11.66
N ILE A 151 6.43 1.10 -10.44
CA ILE A 151 6.48 2.21 -9.48
C ILE A 151 7.89 2.29 -8.92
N GLU A 152 8.47 3.48 -9.00
CA GLU A 152 9.76 3.77 -8.41
C GLU A 152 9.61 4.94 -7.43
N THR A 153 10.15 4.77 -6.22
CA THR A 153 10.25 5.86 -5.25
C THR A 153 11.70 6.02 -4.83
N THR A 154 12.23 7.21 -4.98
CA THR A 154 13.57 7.58 -4.48
C THR A 154 13.41 8.68 -3.46
N SER A 155 14.01 8.49 -2.29
CA SER A 155 13.81 9.36 -1.15
C SER A 155 15.12 9.70 -0.45
N PHE A 156 15.20 10.94 0.05
CA PHE A 156 16.26 11.39 0.94
C PHE A 156 15.63 12.03 2.17
N TYR A 157 16.19 11.75 3.33
CA TYR A 157 15.69 12.33 4.56
C TYR A 157 16.83 12.77 5.49
N VAL A 158 16.52 13.77 6.28
CA VAL A 158 17.37 14.24 7.38
C VAL A 158 16.49 14.52 8.59
N GLN A 159 16.99 14.16 9.75
CA GLN A 159 16.37 14.48 11.03
C GLN A 159 17.44 14.76 12.06
N ASP A 160 17.26 15.83 12.83
CA ASP A 160 18.09 16.15 13.98
C ASP A 160 17.23 16.14 15.25
N GLN A 161 17.63 15.35 16.22
CA GLN A 161 17.15 15.45 17.59
C GLN A 161 18.17 16.27 18.37
N ILE A 162 17.72 17.38 18.92
CA ILE A 162 18.52 18.39 19.57
C ILE A 162 18.19 18.37 21.06
N ASP A 163 19.06 17.83 21.87
CA ASP A 163 18.96 17.90 23.35
C ASP A 163 19.46 19.28 23.81
N VAL A 164 18.55 20.26 23.82
CA VAL A 164 18.83 21.67 24.13
C VAL A 164 19.22 21.81 25.60
N SER A 165 18.60 21.03 26.48
CA SER A 165 18.88 20.89 27.90
C SER A 165 18.38 19.55 28.42
N ASP A 166 18.64 19.22 29.69
CA ASP A 166 18.13 18.01 30.35
C ASP A 166 16.61 17.91 30.32
N ASN A 167 15.91 19.04 30.16
CA ASN A 167 14.46 19.12 30.19
C ASN A 167 13.84 19.40 28.85
N LEU A 168 14.61 19.74 27.81
CA LEU A 168 14.06 20.20 26.52
C LEU A 168 14.77 19.51 25.37
N ILE A 169 13.95 18.79 24.56
CA ILE A 169 14.36 18.14 23.32
C ILE A 169 13.55 18.75 22.19
N VAL A 170 14.23 19.13 21.10
CA VAL A 170 13.63 19.58 19.85
C VAL A 170 13.98 18.57 18.77
N MET A 171 13.01 18.20 17.94
CA MET A 171 13.22 17.37 16.78
C MET A 171 12.83 18.15 15.53
N LEU A 172 13.72 18.20 14.54
CA LEU A 172 13.47 18.82 13.25
C LEU A 172 13.88 17.85 12.16
N GLY A 173 13.12 17.78 11.09
CA GLY A 173 13.46 16.91 9.98
C GLY A 173 12.61 17.18 8.76
N GLY A 174 13.00 16.55 7.68
CA GLY A 174 12.28 16.56 6.43
C GLY A 174 12.69 15.42 5.53
N ARG A 175 11.82 15.10 4.60
CA ARG A 175 12.01 14.07 3.59
C ARG A 175 11.62 14.63 2.23
N ILE A 176 12.39 14.33 1.23
CA ILE A 176 12.07 14.58 -0.18
C ILE A 176 11.85 13.22 -0.82
N ASP A 177 10.73 13.06 -1.48
CA ASP A 177 10.37 11.87 -2.23
C ASP A 177 10.18 12.23 -3.70
N LYS A 178 10.84 11.49 -4.59
CA LYS A 178 10.51 11.44 -6.00
C LYS A 178 9.77 10.13 -6.25
N PHE A 179 8.57 10.24 -6.80
CA PHE A 179 7.67 9.12 -7.06
C PHE A 179 7.35 9.06 -8.56
N ASP A 180 7.75 7.99 -9.20
CA ASP A 180 7.49 7.70 -10.61
C ASP A 180 6.55 6.52 -10.72
N ILE A 181 5.44 6.67 -11.45
CA ILE A 181 4.50 5.59 -11.73
C ILE A 181 4.19 5.49 -13.22
N LYS A 182 4.20 4.27 -13.75
CA LYS A 182 3.73 3.93 -15.07
C LYS A 182 2.69 2.82 -14.98
N VAL A 183 1.54 3.04 -15.58
CA VAL A 183 0.42 2.08 -15.62
C VAL A 183 0.10 1.75 -17.07
N ASN A 184 0.09 0.45 -17.39
CA ASN A 184 -0.29 -0.06 -18.69
C ASN A 184 -1.63 -0.79 -18.57
N ASP A 185 -2.63 -0.36 -19.31
CA ASP A 185 -3.83 -1.17 -19.58
C ASP A 185 -3.53 -2.09 -20.76
N VAL A 186 -3.20 -3.33 -20.46
CA VAL A 186 -2.80 -4.33 -21.46
C VAL A 186 -3.96 -4.65 -22.41
N LYS A 187 -5.20 -4.65 -21.89
CA LYS A 187 -6.40 -4.94 -22.67
C LYS A 187 -6.75 -3.81 -23.65
N ALA A 188 -6.62 -2.55 -23.21
CA ALA A 188 -6.85 -1.38 -24.04
C ALA A 188 -5.65 -1.03 -24.93
N GLY A 189 -4.45 -1.53 -24.62
CA GLY A 189 -3.19 -1.19 -25.30
C GLY A 189 -2.77 0.26 -25.03
N THR A 190 -3.08 0.80 -23.87
CA THR A 190 -2.73 2.17 -23.46
C THR A 190 -1.75 2.17 -22.31
N SER A 191 -0.86 3.19 -22.30
CA SER A 191 0.10 3.41 -21.22
C SER A 191 0.04 4.85 -20.77
N GLN A 192 0.13 5.08 -19.47
CA GLN A 192 0.20 6.39 -18.86
C GLN A 192 1.26 6.39 -17.77
N SER A 193 1.93 7.54 -17.59
CA SER A 193 2.94 7.73 -16.55
C SER A 193 2.75 9.08 -15.86
N ARG A 194 3.23 9.15 -14.63
CA ARG A 194 3.22 10.35 -13.81
C ARG A 194 4.46 10.38 -12.92
N GLU A 195 4.98 11.57 -12.70
CA GLU A 195 6.04 11.87 -11.74
C GLU A 195 5.50 12.88 -10.73
N ASP A 196 5.80 12.65 -9.44
CA ASP A 196 5.49 13.55 -8.34
C ASP A 196 6.73 13.74 -7.47
N ASP A 197 7.06 14.98 -7.13
CA ASP A 197 8.11 15.35 -6.20
C ASP A 197 7.48 16.04 -5.00
N GLU A 198 7.69 15.49 -3.79
CA GLU A 198 7.06 15.99 -2.58
C GLU A 198 8.07 16.17 -1.45
N PHE A 199 7.88 17.23 -0.67
CA PHE A 199 8.62 17.49 0.55
C PHE A 199 7.71 17.31 1.78
N SER A 200 8.09 16.44 2.67
CA SER A 200 7.36 16.12 3.90
C SER A 200 8.14 16.62 5.14
N PRO A 201 7.82 17.80 5.67
CA PRO A 201 8.43 18.31 6.89
C PRO A 201 7.92 17.59 8.13
N ARG A 202 8.75 17.56 9.17
CA ARG A 202 8.36 17.12 10.51
C ARG A 202 9.12 17.90 11.59
N GLY A 203 8.44 18.11 12.71
CA GLY A 203 9.01 18.77 13.86
C GLY A 203 8.37 18.26 15.14
N GLY A 204 9.09 18.39 16.26
CA GLY A 204 8.59 17.99 17.56
C GLY A 204 9.29 18.73 18.69
N LEU A 205 8.58 18.84 19.78
CA LEU A 205 9.08 19.41 21.03
C LEU A 205 8.71 18.47 22.16
N ILE A 206 9.67 18.15 23.03
CA ILE A 206 9.45 17.38 24.26
C ILE A 206 9.99 18.19 25.42
N PHE A 207 9.12 18.50 26.36
CA PHE A 207 9.47 19.17 27.60
C PHE A 207 9.27 18.22 28.78
N LYS A 208 10.33 18.03 29.58
CA LYS A 208 10.36 17.14 30.74
C LYS A 208 10.55 17.97 32.04
N PRO A 209 9.45 18.51 32.62
CA PRO A 209 9.54 19.28 33.85
C PRO A 209 10.01 18.45 35.04
N HIS A 210 9.80 17.14 34.99
CA HIS A 210 10.28 16.14 35.95
C HIS A 210 10.69 14.84 35.23
N GLU A 211 11.48 14.00 35.89
CA GLU A 211 11.94 12.72 35.33
C GLU A 211 10.77 11.82 34.90
N ASN A 212 9.64 11.89 35.60
CA ASN A 212 8.48 11.05 35.38
C ASN A 212 7.41 11.74 34.51
N LEU A 213 7.63 12.97 34.03
CA LEU A 213 6.61 13.72 33.28
C LEU A 213 7.19 14.29 31.99
N SER A 214 6.59 13.92 30.87
CA SER A 214 6.90 14.50 29.57
C SER A 214 5.66 15.11 28.95
N ILE A 215 5.78 16.32 28.43
CA ILE A 215 4.78 17.02 27.63
C ILE A 215 5.37 17.14 26.23
N TYR A 216 4.61 16.76 25.20
CA TYR A 216 5.11 16.83 23.84
C TYR A 216 4.11 17.43 22.88
N ALA A 217 4.63 18.00 21.80
CA ALA A 217 3.89 18.40 20.63
C ALA A 217 4.68 18.00 19.39
N SER A 218 3.98 17.54 18.35
CA SER A 218 4.59 17.19 17.07
C SER A 218 3.73 17.62 15.90
N TYR A 219 4.40 17.85 14.78
CA TYR A 219 3.81 18.11 13.47
C TYR A 219 4.55 17.27 12.42
N SER A 220 3.81 16.68 11.51
CA SER A 220 4.37 15.98 10.36
C SER A 220 3.42 16.02 9.17
N GLU A 221 4.00 16.06 7.99
CA GLU A 221 3.29 15.87 6.73
C GLU A 221 3.69 14.54 6.09
N SER A 222 2.75 13.97 5.35
CA SER A 222 2.95 12.85 4.45
C SER A 222 2.08 13.01 3.22
N PHE A 223 2.37 12.30 2.14
CA PHE A 223 1.62 12.39 0.92
C PHE A 223 1.24 11.01 0.38
N LEU A 224 0.21 10.98 -0.49
CA LEU A 224 -0.18 9.80 -1.24
C LEU A 224 -0.34 10.20 -2.72
N PRO A 225 0.49 9.65 -3.62
CA PRO A 225 0.36 9.91 -5.05
C PRO A 225 -0.96 9.42 -5.62
N ARG A 226 -1.51 10.15 -6.61
CA ARG A 226 -2.75 9.80 -7.28
C ARG A 226 -2.54 8.71 -8.33
N SER A 227 -2.73 7.47 -7.96
CA SER A 227 -2.56 6.32 -8.84
C SER A 227 -3.70 5.30 -8.74
N GLY A 228 -4.78 5.69 -8.05
CA GLY A 228 -5.89 4.80 -7.75
C GLY A 228 -5.53 3.69 -6.77
N GLU A 229 -6.54 2.95 -6.32
CA GLU A 229 -6.33 1.82 -5.43
C GLU A 229 -5.39 0.79 -6.05
N GLN A 230 -4.40 0.36 -5.28
CA GLN A 230 -3.43 -0.67 -5.68
C GLN A 230 -2.66 -0.34 -6.98
N PHE A 231 -2.52 0.94 -7.32
CA PHE A 231 -1.80 1.39 -8.52
C PHE A 231 -2.34 0.80 -9.83
N LYS A 232 -3.64 0.54 -9.92
CA LYS A 232 -4.27 -0.10 -11.07
C LYS A 232 -4.70 0.85 -12.17
N LYS A 233 -4.75 2.14 -11.89
CA LYS A 233 -5.41 3.11 -12.75
C LYS A 233 -4.73 4.47 -12.67
N LEU A 234 -4.29 4.95 -13.81
CA LEU A 234 -3.84 6.32 -13.99
C LEU A 234 -4.59 6.88 -15.20
N ASP A 235 -5.82 7.34 -14.99
CA ASP A 235 -6.60 7.98 -16.06
C ASP A 235 -6.30 9.48 -16.13
N ALA A 236 -6.84 10.15 -17.13
CA ALA A 236 -6.63 11.58 -17.36
C ALA A 236 -7.05 12.44 -16.13
N SER A 237 -8.04 12.01 -15.37
CA SER A 237 -8.47 12.70 -14.15
C SER A 237 -7.46 12.50 -13.03
N ALA A 238 -6.99 11.27 -12.81
CA ALA A 238 -5.95 10.99 -11.81
C ALA A 238 -4.64 11.68 -12.16
N ALA A 239 -4.28 11.74 -13.45
CA ALA A 239 -3.06 12.42 -13.92
C ALA A 239 -3.09 13.94 -13.75
N SER A 240 -4.26 14.55 -13.59
CA SER A 240 -4.42 16.01 -13.44
C SER A 240 -4.58 16.50 -12.00
N LEU A 241 -4.68 15.59 -11.03
CA LEU A 241 -4.86 15.93 -9.61
C LEU A 241 -3.51 15.88 -8.89
N ASP A 242 -3.29 16.85 -8.00
CA ASP A 242 -2.13 16.81 -7.10
C ASP A 242 -2.21 15.62 -6.13
N PRO A 243 -1.08 15.14 -5.59
CA PRO A 243 -1.07 14.15 -4.52
C PRO A 243 -1.94 14.58 -3.33
N ASP A 244 -2.50 13.61 -2.60
CA ASP A 244 -3.13 13.89 -1.33
C ASP A 244 -2.06 14.18 -0.27
N VAL A 245 -2.12 15.32 0.38
CA VAL A 245 -1.26 15.68 1.51
C VAL A 245 -2.03 15.46 2.81
N PHE A 246 -1.38 14.82 3.77
CA PHE A 246 -1.91 14.56 5.10
C PHE A 246 -1.06 15.29 6.13
N GLU A 247 -1.68 16.13 6.91
CA GLU A 247 -1.08 16.83 8.03
C GLU A 247 -1.49 16.14 9.34
N ASN A 248 -0.52 15.87 10.19
CA ASN A 248 -0.75 15.32 11.51
C ASN A 248 -0.17 16.26 12.57
N THR A 249 -1.01 16.69 13.50
CA THR A 249 -0.60 17.46 14.68
C THR A 249 -1.02 16.69 15.92
N GLU A 250 -0.06 16.43 16.78
CA GLU A 250 -0.29 15.71 18.03
C GLU A 250 0.24 16.53 19.22
N VAL A 251 -0.52 16.53 20.31
CA VAL A 251 -0.11 17.07 21.62
C VAL A 251 -0.44 16.03 22.67
N GLY A 252 0.50 15.73 23.54
CA GLY A 252 0.30 14.70 24.56
C GLY A 252 1.11 14.91 25.84
N VAL A 253 0.73 14.13 26.84
CA VAL A 253 1.39 14.06 28.12
C VAL A 253 1.66 12.59 28.45
N LYS A 254 2.87 12.28 28.85
CA LYS A 254 3.29 10.96 29.32
C LYS A 254 3.73 11.04 30.77
N VAL A 255 3.19 10.17 31.61
CA VAL A 255 3.55 10.04 33.03
C VAL A 255 4.03 8.61 33.27
N ASP A 256 5.23 8.46 33.82
CA ASP A 256 5.77 7.18 34.28
C ASP A 256 5.48 7.07 35.80
N ILE A 257 4.80 6.01 36.20
CA ILE A 257 4.31 5.76 37.58
C ILE A 257 5.15 4.68 38.23
#